data_ff13157936f0a2f5d2cd4d330fa2a3c4
#
_entry.id   ff13157936f0a2f5d2cd4d330fa2a3c4
#
_cell.length_a   1.000
_cell.length_b   1.000
_cell.length_c   1.000
_cell.angle_alpha   90.00
_cell.angle_beta   90.00
_cell.angle_gamma   90.00
#
_symmetry.space_group_name_H-M   'P 1'
#
loop_
_entity.id
_entity.type
_entity.pdbx_description
1 polymer ?
#
loop_
_entity_poly.entity_id
_entity_poly.type
_entity_poly.pdbx_seq_one_letter_code
_entity_poly.pdbx_strand_id
1 'polypeptide(L)'
;VCSSDLSYLGKETPSIWAALPAFLIAAFSALRLAKFNNDTRQTSSFLGLPVPANALLWIGIVATLSLLQLSTALLLSIVYPLILISCIYLVADIPLLAFKIHFPLTEKKDRILLYIALVLLALGILFVSLLGWAGLLPFVVSYLISSAFYRLLWRPYNK
;
A
#
# COMPACT_ATOMS: atom_id res chain seq x y z
N VAL A 1 -12.06 6.90 -14.15
CA VAL A 1 -12.24 6.43 -12.76
C VAL A 1 -12.51 7.61 -11.83
N CYS A 2 -11.87 8.77 -12.03
CA CYS A 2 -12.03 9.92 -11.11
C CYS A 2 -13.35 10.70 -11.27
N SER A 3 -14.05 10.58 -12.39
CA SER A 3 -15.22 11.42 -12.69
C SER A 3 -16.56 10.78 -12.29
N SER A 4 -16.65 9.46 -12.32
CA SER A 4 -17.89 8.74 -11.99
C SER A 4 -18.10 8.52 -10.50
N ASP A 5 -17.00 8.43 -9.71
CA ASP A 5 -17.10 8.21 -8.27
C ASP A 5 -17.44 9.49 -7.50
N LEU A 6 -17.21 10.66 -8.10
CA LEU A 6 -17.61 11.95 -7.54
C LEU A 6 -19.12 12.21 -7.61
N SER A 7 -19.86 11.53 -8.48
CA SER A 7 -21.32 11.63 -8.58
C SER A 7 -22.04 10.93 -7.40
N TYR A 8 -21.38 10.02 -6.71
CA TYR A 8 -21.90 9.37 -5.48
C TYR A 8 -21.75 10.23 -4.23
N LEU A 9 -20.93 11.28 -4.27
CA LEU A 9 -20.69 12.18 -3.13
C LEU A 9 -21.82 13.20 -2.91
N GLY A 10 -23.02 12.88 -3.35
CA GLY A 10 -24.24 13.59 -2.97
C GLY A 10 -24.36 14.98 -3.58
N LYS A 11 -25.56 15.44 -3.66
CA LYS A 11 -26.16 16.66 -4.23
C LYS A 11 -25.46 18.01 -3.94
N GLU A 12 -24.34 18.04 -3.26
CA GLU A 12 -23.48 19.21 -3.16
C GLU A 12 -22.30 18.99 -4.12
N THR A 13 -22.14 19.87 -5.08
CA THR A 13 -20.99 19.87 -6.00
C THR A 13 -19.71 19.71 -5.19
N PRO A 14 -18.98 18.59 -5.31
CA PRO A 14 -17.72 18.44 -4.59
C PRO A 14 -16.82 19.56 -5.05
N SER A 15 -16.50 20.48 -4.15
CA SER A 15 -15.64 21.58 -4.48
C SER A 15 -14.31 20.96 -4.96
N ILE A 16 -13.78 21.47 -6.06
CA ILE A 16 -12.48 21.06 -6.62
C ILE A 16 -11.39 21.02 -5.52
N TRP A 17 -11.54 21.83 -4.48
CA TRP A 17 -10.73 21.89 -3.28
C TRP A 17 -10.72 20.58 -2.47
N ALA A 18 -11.79 19.82 -2.48
CA ALA A 18 -11.85 18.52 -1.80
C ALA A 18 -11.00 17.43 -2.49
N ALA A 19 -10.72 17.61 -3.77
CA ALA A 19 -9.87 16.69 -4.54
C ALA A 19 -8.37 17.02 -4.44
N LEU A 20 -8.01 18.26 -4.03
CA LEU A 20 -6.60 18.69 -3.95
C LEU A 20 -5.70 17.76 -3.12
N PRO A 21 -6.12 17.25 -1.94
CA PRO A 21 -5.26 16.36 -1.17
C PRO A 21 -4.87 15.07 -1.91
N ALA A 22 -5.71 14.60 -2.85
CA ALA A 22 -5.37 13.42 -3.66
C ALA A 22 -4.15 13.63 -4.57
N PHE A 23 -3.90 14.86 -5.02
CA PHE A 23 -2.70 15.20 -5.80
C PHE A 23 -1.41 15.06 -4.99
N LEU A 24 -1.47 15.15 -3.67
CA LEU A 24 -0.32 14.90 -2.81
C LEU A 24 0.19 13.48 -2.99
N ILE A 25 -0.68 12.48 -3.13
CA ILE A 25 -0.28 11.09 -3.36
C ILE A 25 0.54 10.99 -4.66
N ALA A 26 0.11 11.65 -5.73
CA ALA A 26 0.82 11.66 -6.99
C ALA A 26 2.19 12.36 -6.87
N ALA A 27 2.24 13.52 -6.22
CA ALA A 27 3.47 14.26 -5.98
C ALA A 27 4.47 13.45 -5.14
N PHE A 28 4.02 12.83 -4.04
CA PHE A 28 4.87 11.99 -3.20
C PHE A 28 5.28 10.68 -3.88
N SER A 29 4.44 10.14 -4.78
CA SER A 29 4.83 9.00 -5.62
C SER A 29 5.95 9.37 -6.59
N ALA A 30 5.90 10.56 -7.19
CA ALA A 30 6.98 11.09 -8.03
C ALA A 30 8.27 11.33 -7.24
N LEU A 31 8.17 11.96 -6.05
CA LEU A 31 9.31 12.15 -5.14
C LEU A 31 9.95 10.82 -4.75
N ARG A 32 9.13 9.81 -4.46
CA ARG A 32 9.63 8.46 -4.17
C ARG A 32 10.39 7.88 -5.35
N LEU A 33 9.87 8.01 -6.57
CA LEU A 33 10.53 7.51 -7.78
C LEU A 33 11.87 8.22 -8.00
N ALA A 34 11.93 9.54 -7.80
CA ALA A 34 13.17 10.32 -7.88
C ALA A 34 14.18 9.86 -6.81
N LYS A 35 13.73 9.64 -5.56
CA LYS A 35 14.57 9.12 -4.48
C LYS A 35 15.09 7.72 -4.81
N PHE A 36 14.25 6.85 -5.37
CA PHE A 36 14.61 5.51 -5.79
C PHE A 36 15.70 5.51 -6.87
N ASN A 37 15.61 6.39 -7.85
CA ASN A 37 16.58 6.45 -8.94
C ASN A 37 17.95 6.97 -8.49
N ASN A 38 18.00 7.78 -7.43
CA ASN A 38 19.25 8.37 -6.91
C ASN A 38 19.88 7.55 -5.78
N ASP A 39 19.19 6.57 -5.20
CA ASP A 39 19.68 5.81 -4.04
C ASP A 39 20.34 4.51 -4.46
N THR A 40 21.67 4.47 -4.42
CA THR A 40 22.50 3.29 -4.73
C THR A 40 22.41 2.19 -3.65
N ARG A 41 21.84 2.48 -2.48
CA ARG A 41 21.70 1.53 -1.36
C ARG A 41 20.59 0.49 -1.56
N GLN A 42 19.77 0.64 -2.60
CA GLN A 42 18.59 -0.21 -2.84
C GLN A 42 18.91 -1.54 -3.57
N THR A 43 20.13 -2.03 -3.45
CA THR A 43 20.52 -3.31 -4.07
C THR A 43 19.89 -4.52 -3.38
N SER A 44 19.61 -4.45 -2.07
CA SER A 44 19.15 -5.59 -1.25
C SER A 44 17.76 -5.47 -0.63
N SER A 45 17.20 -4.27 -0.48
CA SER A 45 15.89 -4.06 0.14
C SER A 45 15.16 -2.86 -0.47
N PHE A 46 13.82 -2.89 -0.51
CA PHE A 46 13.04 -1.72 -0.86
C PHE A 46 12.88 -0.80 0.36
N LEU A 47 13.26 0.46 0.21
CA LEU A 47 13.00 1.50 1.21
C LEU A 47 11.68 2.20 0.87
N GLY A 48 10.75 2.23 1.81
CA GLY A 48 9.41 2.82 1.67
C GLY A 48 8.39 1.96 0.92
N LEU A 49 7.10 2.34 1.02
CA LEU A 49 5.99 1.62 0.40
C LEU A 49 6.10 1.65 -1.14
N PRO A 50 6.10 0.50 -1.85
CA PRO A 50 6.09 0.48 -3.30
C PRO A 50 4.87 1.22 -3.87
N VAL A 51 5.07 2.05 -4.90
CA VAL A 51 3.97 2.81 -5.54
C VAL A 51 2.81 1.90 -5.97
N PRO A 52 3.05 0.71 -6.58
CA PRO A 52 1.98 -0.22 -6.91
C PRO A 52 1.21 -0.70 -5.68
N ALA A 53 1.89 -0.98 -4.56
CA ALA A 53 1.22 -1.41 -3.33
C ALA A 53 0.37 -0.29 -2.73
N ASN A 54 0.83 0.97 -2.81
CA ASN A 54 0.04 2.12 -2.41
C ASN A 54 -1.21 2.30 -3.28
N ALA A 55 -1.09 2.09 -4.60
CA ALA A 55 -2.25 2.14 -5.50
C ALA A 55 -3.29 1.07 -5.15
N LEU A 56 -2.86 -0.18 -4.90
CA LEU A 56 -3.76 -1.25 -4.46
C LEU A 56 -4.42 -0.95 -3.12
N LEU A 57 -3.68 -0.34 -2.18
CA LEU A 57 -4.22 0.11 -0.90
C LEU A 57 -5.37 1.10 -1.10
N TRP A 58 -5.17 2.11 -1.96
CA TRP A 58 -6.18 3.13 -2.23
C TRP A 58 -7.41 2.57 -2.96
N ILE A 59 -7.23 1.65 -3.91
CA ILE A 59 -8.36 0.95 -4.55
C ILE A 59 -9.17 0.19 -3.47
N GLY A 60 -8.50 -0.53 -2.58
CA GLY A 60 -9.16 -1.25 -1.48
C GLY A 60 -9.87 -0.32 -0.49
N ILE A 61 -9.25 0.82 -0.12
CA ILE A 61 -9.87 1.83 0.77
C ILE A 61 -11.14 2.40 0.12
N VAL A 62 -11.06 2.87 -1.13
CA VAL A 62 -12.22 3.46 -1.83
C VAL A 62 -13.33 2.43 -1.96
N ALA A 63 -13.02 1.19 -2.36
CA ALA A 63 -14.00 0.13 -2.46
C ALA A 63 -14.67 -0.18 -1.11
N THR A 64 -13.91 -0.19 -0.01
CA THR A 64 -14.46 -0.42 1.34
C THR A 64 -15.35 0.74 1.78
N LEU A 65 -14.88 1.98 1.59
CA LEU A 65 -15.66 3.18 1.97
C LEU A 65 -16.95 3.30 1.17
N SER A 66 -16.96 2.90 -0.10
CA SER A 66 -18.19 2.89 -0.93
C SER A 66 -19.25 1.91 -0.41
N LEU A 67 -18.83 0.79 0.19
CA LEU A 67 -19.75 -0.17 0.81
C LEU A 67 -20.37 0.36 2.11
N LEU A 68 -19.66 1.22 2.84
CA LEU A 68 -20.10 1.73 4.15
C LEU A 68 -21.12 2.85 4.08
N GLN A 69 -21.36 3.44 2.88
CA GLN A 69 -22.32 4.52 2.64
C GLN A 69 -22.27 5.65 3.70
N LEU A 70 -21.05 6.07 4.07
CA LEU A 70 -20.82 7.08 5.09
C LEU A 70 -21.25 8.48 4.61
N SER A 71 -21.61 9.35 5.56
CA SER A 71 -21.84 10.76 5.27
C SER A 71 -20.55 11.42 4.74
N THR A 72 -20.69 12.43 3.88
CA THR A 72 -19.55 13.13 3.26
C THR A 72 -18.56 13.66 4.29
N ALA A 73 -19.05 14.21 5.41
CA ALA A 73 -18.20 14.73 6.47
C ALA A 73 -17.35 13.63 7.13
N LEU A 74 -17.94 12.48 7.44
CA LEU A 74 -17.21 11.33 8.00
C LEU A 74 -16.21 10.76 6.99
N LEU A 75 -16.58 10.66 5.72
CA LEU A 75 -15.72 10.18 4.66
C LEU A 75 -14.47 11.06 4.53
N LEU A 76 -14.63 12.38 4.48
CA LEU A 76 -13.51 13.31 4.38
C LEU A 76 -12.61 13.27 5.64
N SER A 77 -13.20 13.15 6.83
CA SER A 77 -12.45 13.04 8.09
C SER A 77 -11.58 11.77 8.17
N ILE A 78 -11.94 10.70 7.47
CA ILE A 78 -11.16 9.47 7.38
C ILE A 78 -10.12 9.56 6.25
N VAL A 79 -10.51 10.05 5.08
CA VAL A 79 -9.68 10.05 3.87
C VAL A 79 -8.48 11.00 4.01
N TYR A 80 -8.65 12.19 4.58
CA TYR A 80 -7.56 13.16 4.68
C TYR A 80 -6.38 12.68 5.54
N PRO A 81 -6.58 12.17 6.76
CA PRO A 81 -5.45 11.61 7.52
C PRO A 81 -4.83 10.39 6.84
N LEU A 82 -5.62 9.55 6.14
CA LEU A 82 -5.08 8.43 5.38
C LEU A 82 -4.20 8.88 4.23
N ILE A 83 -4.54 9.97 3.52
CA ILE A 83 -3.67 10.56 2.49
C ILE A 83 -2.33 10.98 3.11
N LEU A 84 -2.34 11.71 4.23
CA LEU A 84 -1.11 12.14 4.89
C LEU A 84 -0.24 10.97 5.34
N ILE A 85 -0.85 9.97 5.96
CA ILE A 85 -0.16 8.73 6.38
C ILE A 85 0.46 8.04 5.16
N SER A 86 -0.30 7.88 4.08
CA SER A 86 0.16 7.28 2.83
C SER A 86 1.36 8.03 2.24
N CYS A 87 1.32 9.38 2.20
CA CYS A 87 2.42 10.21 1.74
C CYS A 87 3.69 10.02 2.58
N ILE A 88 3.55 9.95 3.90
CA ILE A 88 4.68 9.68 4.80
C ILE A 88 5.26 8.29 4.53
N TYR A 89 4.43 7.25 4.41
CA TYR A 89 4.89 5.89 4.13
C TYR A 89 5.58 5.74 2.76
N LEU A 90 5.18 6.51 1.76
CA LEU A 90 5.82 6.53 0.45
C LEU A 90 7.28 6.97 0.50
N VAL A 91 7.59 7.99 1.32
CA VAL A 91 8.94 8.62 1.38
C VAL A 91 9.77 8.11 2.56
N ALA A 92 9.13 7.46 3.55
CA ALA A 92 9.80 6.92 4.72
C ALA A 92 10.85 5.86 4.35
N ASP A 93 12.02 5.91 4.98
CA ASP A 93 13.09 4.92 4.81
C ASP A 93 12.81 3.63 5.62
N ILE A 94 11.59 3.11 5.49
CA ILE A 94 11.19 1.87 6.14
C ILE A 94 11.54 0.71 5.22
N PRO A 95 12.49 -0.17 5.58
CA PRO A 95 12.80 -1.33 4.74
C PRO A 95 11.61 -2.28 4.76
N LEU A 96 10.97 -2.43 3.60
CA LEU A 96 9.90 -3.37 3.36
C LEU A 96 10.45 -4.63 2.68
N LEU A 97 9.67 -5.69 2.78
CA LEU A 97 10.01 -6.99 2.25
C LEU A 97 10.12 -6.93 0.73
N ALA A 98 11.33 -7.11 0.22
CA ALA A 98 11.57 -7.26 -1.20
C ALA A 98 11.61 -8.76 -1.52
N PHE A 99 10.71 -9.23 -2.38
CA PHE A 99 10.70 -10.62 -2.84
C PHE A 99 11.81 -10.85 -3.88
N LYS A 100 13.08 -10.59 -3.48
CA LYS A 100 14.24 -10.98 -4.28
C LYS A 100 14.59 -12.42 -3.96
N ILE A 101 13.98 -13.35 -4.67
CA ILE A 101 14.26 -14.77 -4.55
C ILE A 101 15.44 -15.09 -5.46
N HIS A 102 16.56 -15.58 -4.88
CA HIS A 102 17.71 -16.04 -5.64
C HIS A 102 17.55 -17.54 -5.94
N PHE A 103 17.59 -17.90 -7.20
CA PHE A 103 17.64 -19.30 -7.62
C PHE A 103 19.10 -19.72 -7.84
N PRO A 104 19.54 -20.88 -7.34
CA PRO A 104 18.81 -21.92 -6.62
C PRO A 104 18.54 -21.59 -5.14
N LEU A 105 17.40 -22.08 -4.62
CA LEU A 105 16.88 -21.87 -3.25
C LEU A 105 17.75 -22.58 -2.18
N THR A 106 19.03 -22.24 -2.12
CA THR A 106 20.00 -22.85 -1.21
C THR A 106 19.91 -22.30 0.20
N GLU A 107 19.53 -21.03 0.34
CA GLU A 107 19.42 -20.39 1.65
C GLU A 107 18.04 -20.60 2.30
N LYS A 108 18.05 -20.82 3.63
CA LYS A 108 16.80 -20.91 4.42
C LYS A 108 15.95 -19.64 4.30
N LYS A 109 16.57 -18.48 4.12
CA LYS A 109 15.92 -17.19 3.93
C LYS A 109 15.04 -17.17 2.67
N ASP A 110 15.56 -17.63 1.54
CA ASP A 110 14.84 -17.62 0.26
C ASP A 110 13.61 -18.54 0.31
N ARG A 111 13.73 -19.69 1.01
CA ARG A 111 12.59 -20.59 1.22
C ARG A 111 11.50 -19.95 2.07
N ILE A 112 11.86 -19.27 3.16
CA ILE A 112 10.90 -18.57 4.03
C ILE A 112 10.22 -17.43 3.24
N LEU A 113 10.97 -16.65 2.46
CA LEU A 113 10.42 -15.61 1.61
C LEU A 113 9.43 -16.16 0.59
N LEU A 114 9.74 -17.29 -0.03
CA LEU A 114 8.84 -17.97 -0.97
C LEU A 114 7.54 -18.41 -0.27
N TYR A 115 7.63 -19.01 0.92
CA TYR A 115 6.43 -19.40 1.68
C TYR A 115 5.57 -18.21 2.04
N ILE A 116 6.18 -17.11 2.51
CA ILE A 116 5.44 -15.86 2.81
C ILE A 116 4.76 -15.34 1.54
N ALA A 117 5.45 -15.33 0.40
CA ALA A 117 4.89 -14.88 -0.87
C ALA A 117 3.69 -15.73 -1.31
N LEU A 118 3.79 -17.06 -1.20
CA LEU A 118 2.71 -17.98 -1.55
C LEU A 118 1.51 -17.83 -0.63
N VAL A 119 1.74 -17.68 0.69
CA VAL A 119 0.65 -17.45 1.66
C VAL A 119 -0.03 -16.10 1.37
N LEU A 120 0.72 -15.04 1.12
CA LEU A 120 0.15 -13.74 0.77
C LEU A 120 -0.64 -13.80 -0.54
N LEU A 121 -0.13 -14.51 -1.55
CA LEU A 121 -0.86 -14.70 -2.81
C LEU A 121 -2.20 -15.44 -2.58
N ALA A 122 -2.18 -16.51 -1.81
CA ALA A 122 -3.40 -17.26 -1.47
C ALA A 122 -4.40 -16.42 -0.68
N LEU A 123 -3.93 -15.64 0.31
CA LEU A 123 -4.76 -14.68 1.05
C LEU A 123 -5.31 -13.59 0.15
N GLY A 124 -4.53 -13.07 -0.79
CA GLY A 124 -4.98 -12.07 -1.77
C GLY A 124 -6.12 -12.59 -2.63
N ILE A 125 -5.97 -13.79 -3.20
CA ILE A 125 -7.02 -14.46 -3.99
C ILE A 125 -8.27 -14.67 -3.13
N LEU A 126 -8.12 -15.16 -1.90
CA LEU A 126 -9.23 -15.39 -0.98
C LEU A 126 -9.97 -14.08 -0.65
N PHE A 127 -9.27 -13.03 -0.27
CA PHE A 127 -9.90 -11.74 0.07
C PHE A 127 -10.61 -11.11 -1.12
N VAL A 128 -9.99 -11.14 -2.31
CA VAL A 128 -10.62 -10.59 -3.52
C VAL A 128 -11.83 -11.44 -3.95
N SER A 129 -11.80 -12.75 -3.79
CA SER A 129 -12.94 -13.61 -4.11
C SER A 129 -14.13 -13.42 -3.16
N LEU A 130 -13.88 -13.12 -1.87
CA LEU A 130 -14.91 -12.92 -0.87
C LEU A 130 -15.49 -11.49 -0.84
N LEU A 131 -14.63 -10.49 -0.99
CA LEU A 131 -14.95 -9.08 -0.78
C LEU A 131 -14.87 -8.23 -2.07
N GLY A 132 -14.56 -8.85 -3.22
CA GLY A 132 -14.31 -8.12 -4.45
C GLY A 132 -13.14 -7.15 -4.32
N TRP A 133 -13.28 -5.94 -4.87
CA TRP A 133 -12.23 -4.91 -4.81
C TRP A 133 -11.88 -4.45 -3.39
N ALA A 134 -12.83 -4.53 -2.43
CA ALA A 134 -12.57 -4.20 -1.04
C ALA A 134 -11.58 -5.17 -0.38
N GLY A 135 -11.44 -6.39 -0.90
CA GLY A 135 -10.46 -7.39 -0.46
C GLY A 135 -8.99 -6.98 -0.65
N LEU A 136 -8.73 -5.97 -1.50
CA LEU A 136 -7.37 -5.42 -1.66
C LEU A 136 -6.87 -4.72 -0.39
N LEU A 137 -7.76 -4.11 0.40
CA LEU A 137 -7.38 -3.47 1.65
C LEU A 137 -6.76 -4.47 2.66
N PRO A 138 -7.46 -5.55 3.09
CA PRO A 138 -6.88 -6.52 4.01
C PRO A 138 -5.68 -7.26 3.40
N PHE A 139 -5.62 -7.44 2.08
CA PHE A 139 -4.45 -7.99 1.41
C PHE A 139 -3.20 -7.12 1.61
N VAL A 140 -3.27 -5.82 1.32
CA VAL A 140 -2.11 -4.92 1.49
C VAL A 140 -1.75 -4.76 2.97
N VAL A 141 -2.73 -4.73 3.88
CA VAL A 141 -2.49 -4.70 5.33
C VAL A 141 -1.75 -5.96 5.77
N SER A 142 -2.14 -7.15 5.31
CA SER A 142 -1.47 -8.40 5.63
C SER A 142 -0.02 -8.44 5.11
N TYR A 143 0.24 -7.86 3.93
CA TYR A 143 1.59 -7.67 3.41
C TYR A 143 2.43 -6.76 4.30
N LEU A 144 1.88 -5.62 4.77
CA LEU A 144 2.60 -4.70 5.64
C LEU A 144 2.92 -5.33 7.00
N ILE A 145 1.98 -6.07 7.58
CA ILE A 145 2.17 -6.80 8.85
C ILE A 145 3.25 -7.87 8.68
N SER A 146 3.18 -8.68 7.61
CA SER A 146 4.17 -9.71 7.33
C SER A 146 5.57 -9.13 7.13
N SER A 147 5.66 -7.97 6.47
CA SER A 147 6.91 -7.23 6.28
C SER A 147 7.49 -6.73 7.60
N ALA A 148 6.66 -6.17 8.47
CA ALA A 148 7.09 -5.70 9.79
C ALA A 148 7.55 -6.88 10.67
N PHE A 149 6.81 -7.99 10.66
CA PHE A 149 7.13 -9.19 11.43
C PHE A 149 8.45 -9.84 10.97
N TYR A 150 8.64 -9.98 9.66
CA TYR A 150 9.88 -10.49 9.11
C TYR A 150 11.08 -9.65 9.53
N ARG A 151 10.95 -8.32 9.54
CA ARG A 151 11.98 -7.40 10.00
C ARG A 151 12.33 -7.60 11.48
N LEU A 152 11.33 -7.81 12.34
CA LEU A 152 11.55 -8.05 13.78
C LEU A 152 12.32 -9.34 14.03
N LEU A 153 12.04 -10.39 13.28
CA LEU A 153 12.69 -11.69 13.43
C LEU A 153 14.14 -11.70 12.93
N TRP A 154 14.45 -10.94 11.86
CA TRP A 154 15.76 -11.01 11.18
C TRP A 154 16.67 -9.80 11.43
N ARG A 155 16.25 -8.82 12.26
CA ARG A 155 17.04 -7.64 12.60
C ARG A 155 18.32 -7.90 13.44
N PRO A 156 18.44 -8.95 14.27
CA PRO A 156 19.60 -9.11 15.14
C PRO A 156 20.87 -9.65 14.46
N TYR A 157 20.84 -10.03 13.18
CA TYR A 157 21.98 -10.77 12.58
C TYR A 157 22.91 -9.94 11.68
N ASN A 158 22.65 -8.65 11.47
CA ASN A 158 23.55 -7.78 10.70
C ASN A 158 24.08 -6.63 11.58
N LYS A 159 24.99 -6.97 12.52
CA LYS A 159 26.04 -6.08 13.01
C LYS A 159 27.38 -6.57 12.48
#